data_fb2a50cbdcb7fb508d934465a0914050
#
_entry.id   fb2a50cbdcb7fb508d934465a0914050
#
_cell.length_a   1.000
_cell.length_b   1.000
_cell.length_c   1.000
_cell.angle_alpha   90.00
_cell.angle_beta   90.00
_cell.angle_gamma   90.00
#
_symmetry.space_group_name_H-M   'P 1'
#
loop_
_entity.id
_entity.type
_entity.pdbx_description
1 polymer ?
#
loop_
_entity_poly.entity_id
_entity_poly.type
_entity_poly.pdbx_seq_one_letter_code
_entity_poly.pdbx_strand_id
1 'polypeptide(L)'
;AEDIKVHFALLGDKKHNSDKDKTWHTLHADNLETWIADAEYEVDGNATVLNVISKVLTDNEYTWDNEAGNYISAITKADGTKLAQKDNGANSGWMYTLNGIHPDLAVNEQYLEDGDIIVFHYTDDYTKEHDHIWSSKWTSDENAHWHECTYQWSACDITDNTKKSGYGTHT
;
A
#
# COMPACT_ATOMS: atom_id res chain seq x y z
N ALA A 1 0.45 -28.56 -2.36
CA ALA A 1 -0.59 -27.72 -1.76
C ALA A 1 -1.62 -27.36 -2.84
N GLU A 2 -2.87 -27.19 -2.42
CA GLU A 2 -3.92 -26.74 -3.34
C GLU A 2 -3.69 -25.27 -3.72
N ASP A 3 -4.09 -24.90 -4.92
CA ASP A 3 -4.03 -23.52 -5.36
C ASP A 3 -5.00 -22.67 -4.55
N ILE A 4 -4.59 -21.44 -4.31
CA ILE A 4 -5.40 -20.45 -3.60
C ILE A 4 -5.64 -19.24 -4.50
N LYS A 5 -6.65 -18.46 -4.14
CA LYS A 5 -6.97 -17.21 -4.84
C LYS A 5 -6.67 -16.05 -3.92
N VAL A 6 -5.93 -15.08 -4.44
CA VAL A 6 -5.55 -13.87 -3.70
C VAL A 6 -5.84 -12.65 -4.55
N HIS A 7 -6.01 -11.50 -3.90
CA HIS A 7 -6.14 -10.22 -4.58
C HIS A 7 -4.81 -9.48 -4.56
N PHE A 8 -4.53 -8.74 -5.61
CA PHE A 8 -3.33 -7.92 -5.70
C PHE A 8 -3.65 -6.59 -6.40
N ALA A 9 -3.12 -5.51 -5.85
CA ALA A 9 -3.14 -4.19 -6.47
C ALA A 9 -1.76 -3.56 -6.35
N LEU A 10 -1.38 -2.78 -7.37
CA LEU A 10 -0.12 -2.03 -7.36
C LEU A 10 -0.42 -0.54 -7.41
N LEU A 11 0.02 0.18 -6.40
CA LEU A 11 -0.13 1.63 -6.31
C LEU A 11 1.26 2.28 -6.40
N GLY A 12 1.42 3.19 -7.31
CA GLY A 12 2.69 3.90 -7.51
C GLY A 12 2.52 5.41 -7.38
N ASP A 13 3.49 6.14 -7.89
CA ASP A 13 3.48 7.58 -7.86
C ASP A 13 4.27 8.14 -9.04
N LYS A 14 4.18 9.44 -9.25
CA LYS A 14 5.05 10.18 -10.16
C LYS A 14 6.32 10.56 -9.43
N LYS A 15 7.43 10.65 -10.17
CA LYS A 15 8.67 11.16 -9.60
C LYS A 15 8.53 12.66 -9.30
N HIS A 16 8.82 13.02 -8.08
CA HIS A 16 8.90 14.40 -7.63
C HIS A 16 9.79 14.46 -6.39
N ASN A 17 10.13 15.64 -5.93
CA ASN A 17 10.94 15.78 -4.72
C ASN A 17 10.05 16.18 -3.54
N SER A 18 9.53 15.21 -2.82
CA SER A 18 8.63 15.45 -1.69
C SER A 18 9.28 16.25 -0.56
N ASP A 19 10.60 16.05 -0.34
CA ASP A 19 11.33 16.80 0.68
C ASP A 19 11.40 18.30 0.35
N LYS A 20 11.53 18.64 -0.94
CA LYS A 20 11.59 20.02 -1.40
C LYS A 20 10.20 20.63 -1.57
N ASP A 21 9.28 19.86 -2.18
CA ASP A 21 7.94 20.35 -2.51
C ASP A 21 7.02 20.36 -1.32
N LYS A 22 7.39 19.63 -0.25
CA LYS A 22 6.57 19.45 0.96
C LYS A 22 5.20 18.82 0.67
N THR A 23 5.15 17.99 -0.38
CA THR A 23 3.97 17.23 -0.76
C THR A 23 4.31 15.76 -0.70
N TRP A 24 3.66 15.01 0.18
CA TRP A 24 3.91 13.58 0.35
C TRP A 24 2.70 12.77 -0.09
N HIS A 25 2.96 11.80 -0.96
CA HIS A 25 1.96 10.82 -1.39
C HIS A 25 2.21 9.51 -0.66
N THR A 26 1.22 9.02 0.05
CA THR A 26 1.31 7.83 0.88
C THR A 26 0.05 6.99 0.73
N LEU A 27 0.14 5.69 1.03
CA LEU A 27 -1.06 4.84 1.09
C LEU A 27 -2.00 5.34 2.19
N HIS A 28 -1.44 5.74 3.32
CA HIS A 28 -2.19 6.26 4.44
C HIS A 28 -3.02 7.50 4.06
N ALA A 29 -2.48 8.38 3.22
CA ALA A 29 -3.18 9.56 2.74
C ALA A 29 -4.13 9.28 1.57
N ASP A 30 -4.10 8.07 1.01
CA ASP A 30 -4.95 7.62 -0.11
C ASP A 30 -4.85 8.53 -1.34
N ASN A 31 -3.62 8.93 -1.68
CA ASN A 31 -3.34 9.81 -2.81
C ASN A 31 -2.27 9.26 -3.77
N LEU A 32 -2.07 7.94 -3.76
CA LEU A 32 -1.20 7.26 -4.71
C LEU A 32 -1.91 7.00 -6.04
N GLU A 33 -1.13 6.80 -7.10
CA GLU A 33 -1.65 6.41 -8.41
C GLU A 33 -1.86 4.89 -8.48
N THR A 34 -2.96 4.45 -9.09
CA THR A 34 -3.17 3.04 -9.36
C THR A 34 -2.40 2.64 -10.62
N TRP A 35 -1.38 1.79 -10.47
CA TRP A 35 -0.62 1.25 -11.61
C TRP A 35 -1.20 -0.06 -12.11
N ILE A 36 -1.61 -0.93 -11.20
CA ILE A 36 -2.33 -2.16 -11.53
C ILE A 36 -3.55 -2.22 -10.61
N ALA A 37 -4.74 -2.25 -11.19
CA ALA A 37 -5.98 -2.30 -10.44
C ALA A 37 -6.11 -3.62 -9.68
N ASP A 38 -6.81 -3.60 -8.54
CA ASP A 38 -7.10 -4.80 -7.76
C ASP A 38 -7.78 -5.85 -8.62
N ALA A 39 -7.26 -7.07 -8.57
CA ALA A 39 -7.80 -8.22 -9.28
C ALA A 39 -7.47 -9.50 -8.53
N GLU A 40 -8.24 -10.55 -8.80
CA GLU A 40 -8.02 -11.87 -8.22
C GLU A 40 -7.07 -12.69 -9.08
N TYR A 41 -6.13 -13.37 -8.43
CA TYR A 41 -5.15 -14.25 -9.09
C TYR A 41 -5.12 -15.61 -8.40
N GLU A 42 -5.02 -16.68 -9.18
CA GLU A 42 -4.83 -18.02 -8.66
C GLU A 42 -3.33 -18.33 -8.57
N VAL A 43 -2.88 -18.75 -7.41
CA VAL A 43 -1.47 -19.04 -7.13
C VAL A 43 -1.36 -20.33 -6.32
N ASP A 44 -0.13 -20.90 -6.28
CA ASP A 44 0.15 -22.08 -5.47
C ASP A 44 -0.12 -21.79 -3.99
N GLY A 45 -0.65 -22.77 -3.26
CA GLY A 45 -0.94 -22.61 -1.84
C GLY A 45 0.29 -22.40 -0.95
N ASN A 46 1.49 -22.63 -1.48
CA ASN A 46 2.76 -22.31 -0.80
C ASN A 46 3.38 -21.00 -1.30
N ALA A 47 2.67 -20.22 -2.10
CA ALA A 47 3.20 -18.97 -2.64
C ALA A 47 3.44 -17.93 -1.55
N THR A 48 4.47 -17.12 -1.76
CA THR A 48 4.74 -15.94 -0.94
C THR A 48 4.25 -14.69 -1.66
N VAL A 49 4.25 -13.55 -0.96
CA VAL A 49 3.93 -12.25 -1.56
C VAL A 49 4.82 -11.99 -2.77
N LEU A 50 6.12 -12.33 -2.69
CA LEU A 50 7.06 -12.16 -3.80
C LEU A 50 6.64 -12.98 -5.03
N ASN A 51 6.14 -14.20 -4.85
CA ASN A 51 5.66 -15.02 -5.96
C ASN A 51 4.49 -14.36 -6.70
N VAL A 52 3.55 -13.78 -5.95
CA VAL A 52 2.41 -13.05 -6.53
C VAL A 52 2.89 -11.80 -7.26
N ILE A 53 3.76 -11.00 -6.63
CA ILE A 53 4.33 -9.81 -7.25
C ILE A 53 5.00 -10.17 -8.57
N SER A 54 5.86 -11.19 -8.56
CA SER A 54 6.58 -11.64 -9.76
C SER A 54 5.62 -12.03 -10.88
N LYS A 55 4.58 -12.80 -10.55
CA LYS A 55 3.58 -13.23 -11.53
C LYS A 55 2.82 -12.04 -12.13
N VAL A 56 2.31 -11.14 -11.28
CA VAL A 56 1.50 -10.01 -11.72
C VAL A 56 2.32 -9.03 -12.54
N LEU A 57 3.54 -8.70 -12.09
CA LEU A 57 4.41 -7.78 -12.82
C LEU A 57 4.83 -8.37 -14.17
N THR A 58 5.19 -9.65 -14.21
CA THR A 58 5.55 -10.33 -15.46
C THR A 58 4.38 -10.35 -16.43
N ASP A 59 3.17 -10.66 -15.95
CA ASP A 59 1.96 -10.72 -16.79
C ASP A 59 1.61 -9.35 -17.38
N ASN A 60 2.00 -8.26 -16.72
CA ASN A 60 1.78 -6.89 -17.18
C ASN A 60 3.00 -6.28 -17.89
N GLU A 61 4.03 -7.09 -18.16
CA GLU A 61 5.28 -6.66 -18.81
C GLU A 61 6.05 -5.61 -18.00
N TYR A 62 5.90 -5.61 -16.68
CA TYR A 62 6.68 -4.80 -15.76
C TYR A 62 7.93 -5.56 -15.33
N THR A 63 8.98 -4.80 -14.98
CA THR A 63 10.20 -5.36 -14.39
C THR A 63 10.45 -4.74 -13.03
N TRP A 64 11.34 -5.34 -12.24
CA TRP A 64 11.66 -4.85 -10.91
C TRP A 64 13.09 -5.20 -10.53
N ASP A 65 13.63 -4.44 -9.56
CA ASP A 65 14.93 -4.71 -8.96
C ASP A 65 14.73 -5.30 -7.56
N ASN A 66 15.41 -6.42 -7.27
CA ASN A 66 15.32 -7.14 -6.02
C ASN A 66 16.72 -7.63 -5.62
N GLU A 67 17.56 -6.68 -5.21
CA GLU A 67 18.99 -6.92 -4.98
C GLU A 67 19.27 -7.93 -3.85
N ALA A 68 18.48 -7.85 -2.77
CA ALA A 68 18.68 -8.70 -1.60
C ALA A 68 17.78 -9.94 -1.58
N GLY A 69 16.91 -10.11 -2.57
CA GLY A 69 15.93 -11.20 -2.62
C GLY A 69 14.72 -11.01 -1.72
N ASN A 70 14.77 -10.08 -0.78
CA ASN A 70 13.73 -9.86 0.22
C ASN A 70 13.10 -8.46 0.16
N TYR A 71 13.56 -7.60 -0.76
CA TYR A 71 13.05 -6.24 -0.89
C TYR A 71 13.04 -5.80 -2.35
N ILE A 72 11.93 -5.28 -2.80
CA ILE A 72 11.79 -4.72 -4.15
C ILE A 72 12.11 -3.23 -4.05
N SER A 73 13.26 -2.85 -4.61
CA SER A 73 13.77 -1.47 -4.53
C SER A 73 13.27 -0.58 -5.65
N ALA A 74 12.87 -1.16 -6.79
CA ALA A 74 12.39 -0.40 -7.94
C ALA A 74 11.43 -1.22 -8.79
N ILE A 75 10.47 -0.56 -9.41
CA ILE A 75 9.57 -1.17 -10.39
C ILE A 75 9.56 -0.31 -11.64
N THR A 76 9.70 -0.96 -12.81
CA THR A 76 9.64 -0.31 -14.12
C THR A 76 8.39 -0.78 -14.86
N LYS A 77 7.55 0.17 -15.27
CA LYS A 77 6.32 -0.11 -16.01
C LYS A 77 6.62 -0.55 -17.45
N ALA A 78 5.62 -1.11 -18.11
CA ALA A 78 5.73 -1.56 -19.50
C ALA A 78 6.14 -0.43 -20.48
N ASP A 79 5.79 0.82 -20.17
CA ASP A 79 6.16 2.01 -20.95
C ASP A 79 7.58 2.53 -20.68
N GLY A 80 8.33 1.89 -19.78
CA GLY A 80 9.68 2.29 -19.39
C GLY A 80 9.76 3.23 -18.20
N THR A 81 8.63 3.63 -17.62
CA THR A 81 8.62 4.50 -16.43
C THR A 81 9.12 3.72 -15.21
N LYS A 82 10.20 4.17 -14.61
CA LYS A 82 10.81 3.53 -13.43
C LYS A 82 10.61 4.40 -12.19
N LEU A 83 10.19 3.77 -11.09
CA LEU A 83 10.10 4.39 -9.77
C LEU A 83 10.85 3.54 -8.76
N ALA A 84 11.86 4.14 -8.12
CA ALA A 84 12.74 3.46 -7.18
C ALA A 84 12.68 4.08 -5.79
N GLN A 85 13.16 3.34 -4.80
CA GLN A 85 13.33 3.88 -3.45
C GLN A 85 14.17 5.15 -3.51
N LYS A 86 13.86 6.12 -2.67
CA LYS A 86 14.52 7.43 -2.57
C LYS A 86 14.36 8.35 -3.78
N ASP A 87 13.58 7.94 -4.79
CA ASP A 87 13.34 8.81 -5.96
C ASP A 87 12.53 10.06 -5.60
N ASN A 88 11.61 9.95 -4.65
CA ASN A 88 10.70 11.04 -4.26
C ASN A 88 11.07 11.70 -2.93
N GLY A 89 12.10 11.24 -2.26
CA GLY A 89 12.56 11.80 -1.00
C GLY A 89 13.43 10.82 -0.22
N ALA A 90 14.08 11.28 0.82
CA ALA A 90 15.02 10.48 1.61
C ALA A 90 14.38 9.23 2.23
N ASN A 91 13.08 9.27 2.53
CA ASN A 91 12.33 8.19 3.13
C ASN A 91 11.31 7.55 2.18
N SER A 92 11.44 7.80 0.87
CA SER A 92 10.54 7.19 -0.12
C SER A 92 10.97 5.77 -0.48
N GLY A 93 9.99 4.93 -0.83
CA GLY A 93 10.27 3.55 -1.21
C GLY A 93 9.01 2.72 -1.42
N TRP A 94 9.20 1.43 -1.63
CA TRP A 94 8.12 0.47 -1.84
C TRP A 94 7.79 -0.28 -0.56
N MET A 95 6.52 -0.47 -0.28
CA MET A 95 5.99 -1.21 0.86
C MET A 95 4.80 -2.08 0.41
N TYR A 96 4.34 -2.98 1.27
CA TYR A 96 3.15 -3.75 0.97
C TYR A 96 2.28 -3.92 2.22
N THR A 97 0.98 -4.11 1.99
CA THR A 97 0.05 -4.50 3.03
C THR A 97 -0.54 -5.87 2.71
N LEU A 98 -0.87 -6.61 3.76
CA LEU A 98 -1.60 -7.87 3.67
C LEU A 98 -2.86 -7.73 4.51
N ASN A 99 -4.01 -7.78 3.85
CA ASN A 99 -5.31 -7.56 4.49
C ASN A 99 -5.40 -6.22 5.25
N GLY A 100 -4.76 -5.18 4.68
CA GLY A 100 -4.80 -3.82 5.22
C GLY A 100 -3.75 -3.52 6.29
N ILE A 101 -2.88 -4.47 6.63
CA ILE A 101 -1.86 -4.33 7.68
C ILE A 101 -0.47 -4.49 7.07
N HIS A 102 0.50 -3.66 7.50
CA HIS A 102 1.89 -3.80 7.08
C HIS A 102 2.56 -4.93 7.87
N PRO A 103 2.85 -6.10 7.24
CA PRO A 103 3.49 -7.20 7.95
C PRO A 103 4.95 -6.89 8.32
N ASP A 104 5.44 -7.55 9.37
CA ASP A 104 6.85 -7.45 9.77
C ASP A 104 7.77 -8.38 8.96
N LEU A 105 7.22 -9.14 8.02
CA LEU A 105 7.97 -10.09 7.20
C LEU A 105 8.29 -9.50 5.83
N ALA A 106 9.44 -9.90 5.28
CA ALA A 106 9.81 -9.56 3.91
C ALA A 106 8.91 -10.27 2.90
N VAL A 107 8.87 -9.77 1.66
CA VAL A 107 7.99 -10.31 0.61
C VAL A 107 8.26 -11.79 0.31
N ASN A 108 9.51 -12.25 0.46
CA ASN A 108 9.90 -13.65 0.23
C ASN A 108 9.66 -14.56 1.44
N GLU A 109 9.25 -14.01 2.57
CA GLU A 109 9.00 -14.76 3.81
C GLU A 109 7.52 -14.78 4.20
N GLN A 110 6.71 -13.90 3.62
CA GLN A 110 5.29 -13.82 3.90
C GLN A 110 4.51 -14.79 3.03
N TYR A 111 4.05 -15.89 3.62
CA TYR A 111 3.18 -16.86 2.95
C TYR A 111 1.74 -16.38 2.94
N LEU A 112 0.95 -16.93 2.03
CA LEU A 112 -0.40 -16.48 1.75
C LEU A 112 -1.43 -17.57 2.04
N GLU A 113 -2.66 -17.15 2.29
CA GLU A 113 -3.82 -18.00 2.45
C GLU A 113 -4.89 -17.60 1.44
N ASP A 114 -5.83 -18.51 1.16
CA ASP A 114 -6.93 -18.23 0.24
C ASP A 114 -7.72 -17.01 0.72
N GLY A 115 -7.99 -16.09 -0.19
CA GLY A 115 -8.73 -14.86 0.11
C GLY A 115 -7.88 -13.68 0.58
N ASP A 116 -6.55 -13.85 0.72
CA ASP A 116 -5.67 -12.75 1.13
C ASP A 116 -5.69 -11.61 0.12
N ILE A 117 -5.59 -10.39 0.63
CA ILE A 117 -5.58 -9.16 -0.17
C ILE A 117 -4.24 -8.47 0.01
N ILE A 118 -3.48 -8.37 -1.09
CA ILE A 118 -2.17 -7.73 -1.12
C ILE A 118 -2.29 -6.38 -1.82
N VAL A 119 -1.80 -5.32 -1.17
CA VAL A 119 -1.59 -4.02 -1.80
C VAL A 119 -0.11 -3.70 -1.74
N PHE A 120 0.54 -3.71 -2.89
CA PHE A 120 1.95 -3.31 -3.01
C PHE A 120 1.96 -1.85 -3.45
N HIS A 121 2.61 -0.98 -2.66
CA HIS A 121 2.48 0.45 -2.85
C HIS A 121 3.80 1.19 -2.66
N TYR A 122 3.89 2.32 -3.33
CA TYR A 122 4.96 3.29 -3.09
C TYR A 122 4.57 4.22 -1.94
N THR A 123 5.54 4.82 -1.30
CA THR A 123 5.33 5.89 -0.33
C THR A 123 6.42 6.94 -0.48
N ASP A 124 6.06 8.20 -0.42
CA ASP A 124 7.04 9.30 -0.42
C ASP A 124 7.76 9.41 0.91
N ASP A 125 7.15 8.91 1.99
CA ASP A 125 7.75 8.91 3.33
C ASP A 125 7.19 7.76 4.16
N TYR A 126 7.98 6.70 4.32
CA TYR A 126 7.56 5.51 5.07
C TYR A 126 7.30 5.82 6.55
N THR A 127 7.85 6.91 7.09
CA THR A 127 7.60 7.30 8.48
C THR A 127 6.19 7.84 8.69
N LYS A 128 5.49 8.19 7.62
CA LYS A 128 4.09 8.65 7.64
C LYS A 128 3.10 7.53 7.40
N GLU A 129 3.59 6.33 7.04
CA GLU A 129 2.73 5.17 6.88
C GLU A 129 2.43 4.55 8.24
N HIS A 130 1.18 4.24 8.48
CA HIS A 130 0.76 3.47 9.64
C HIS A 130 -0.58 2.81 9.35
N ASP A 131 -0.85 1.75 10.08
CA ASP A 131 -2.15 1.10 10.04
C ASP A 131 -3.13 1.93 10.88
N HIS A 132 -4.30 2.20 10.35
CA HIS A 132 -5.30 2.96 11.09
C HIS A 132 -5.80 2.16 12.28
N ILE A 133 -5.82 2.80 13.46
CA ILE A 133 -6.45 2.27 14.66
C ILE A 133 -7.67 3.15 14.94
N TRP A 134 -8.81 2.75 14.41
CA TRP A 134 -10.03 3.52 14.55
C TRP A 134 -10.59 3.39 15.96
N SER A 135 -10.95 4.52 16.55
CA SER A 135 -11.59 4.54 17.88
C SER A 135 -12.90 3.77 17.85
N SER A 136 -13.20 3.05 18.92
CA SER A 136 -14.51 2.41 19.09
C SER A 136 -15.63 3.40 19.41
N LYS A 137 -15.26 4.61 19.79
CA LYS A 137 -16.21 5.67 20.09
C LYS A 137 -16.48 6.51 18.84
N TRP A 138 -17.70 7.02 18.72
CA TRP A 138 -18.07 7.93 17.65
C TRP A 138 -17.62 9.34 17.96
N THR A 139 -17.08 10.02 16.96
CA THR A 139 -16.88 11.46 16.94
C THR A 139 -17.92 12.05 16.00
N SER A 140 -18.53 13.16 16.36
CA SER A 140 -19.59 13.75 15.56
C SER A 140 -19.55 15.28 15.61
N ASP A 141 -20.08 15.87 14.53
CA ASP A 141 -20.45 17.30 14.49
C ASP A 141 -21.94 17.40 14.21
N GLU A 142 -22.41 18.59 13.85
CA GLU A 142 -23.84 18.84 13.59
C GLU A 142 -24.38 18.05 12.39
N ASN A 143 -23.50 17.66 11.45
CA ASN A 143 -23.90 17.13 10.16
C ASN A 143 -23.50 15.66 9.95
N ALA A 144 -22.52 15.14 10.70
CA ALA A 144 -21.94 13.84 10.40
C ALA A 144 -21.33 13.18 11.65
N HIS A 145 -21.01 11.90 11.51
CA HIS A 145 -20.29 11.13 12.52
C HIS A 145 -19.25 10.24 11.85
N TRP A 146 -18.22 9.86 12.59
CA TRP A 146 -17.11 9.01 12.13
C TRP A 146 -16.32 8.46 13.31
N HIS A 147 -15.37 7.54 13.03
CA HIS A 147 -14.37 7.08 14.00
C HIS A 147 -13.03 7.75 13.72
N GLU A 148 -12.38 8.29 14.75
CA GLU A 148 -11.06 8.88 14.63
C GLU A 148 -9.96 7.81 14.67
N CYS A 149 -8.86 8.06 13.96
CA CYS A 149 -7.66 7.23 14.05
C CYS A 149 -6.91 7.58 15.35
N THR A 150 -6.63 6.57 16.17
CA THR A 150 -5.98 6.75 17.48
C THR A 150 -4.51 6.35 17.49
N TYR A 151 -3.88 6.15 16.32
CA TYR A 151 -2.47 5.79 16.25
C TYR A 151 -1.59 6.84 16.94
N GLN A 152 -0.69 6.39 17.84
CA GLN A 152 0.03 7.27 18.76
C GLN A 152 1.39 7.75 18.26
N TRP A 153 2.00 7.02 17.33
CA TRP A 153 3.41 7.22 16.97
C TRP A 153 3.63 8.23 15.86
N SER A 154 2.59 8.54 15.09
CA SER A 154 2.60 9.62 14.10
C SER A 154 1.20 10.20 13.95
N ALA A 155 1.11 11.47 13.54
CA ALA A 155 -0.18 12.08 13.25
C ALA A 155 -0.82 11.42 12.03
N CYS A 156 -2.12 11.16 12.09
CA CYS A 156 -2.86 10.65 10.94
C CYS A 156 -2.97 11.75 9.87
N ASP A 157 -2.61 11.41 8.62
CA ASP A 157 -2.67 12.35 7.50
C ASP A 157 -4.09 12.54 6.96
N ILE A 158 -5.04 11.68 7.37
CA ILE A 158 -6.44 11.81 6.96
C ILE A 158 -7.10 12.92 7.76
N THR A 159 -7.23 14.08 7.16
CA THR A 159 -7.91 15.24 7.75
C THR A 159 -9.34 15.39 7.24
N ASP A 160 -9.67 14.78 6.10
CA ASP A 160 -11.01 14.77 5.54
C ASP A 160 -11.87 13.73 6.28
N ASN A 161 -12.84 14.19 7.06
CA ASN A 161 -13.69 13.33 7.87
C ASN A 161 -14.46 12.30 7.04
N THR A 162 -14.77 12.61 5.78
CA THR A 162 -15.49 11.67 4.89
C THR A 162 -14.70 10.42 4.57
N LYS A 163 -13.38 10.45 4.74
CA LYS A 163 -12.48 9.32 4.51
C LYS A 163 -12.20 8.50 5.77
N LYS A 164 -12.73 8.93 6.91
CA LYS A 164 -12.55 8.23 8.18
C LYS A 164 -13.55 7.08 8.33
N SER A 165 -13.18 6.12 9.16
CA SER A 165 -13.99 4.91 9.36
C SER A 165 -15.41 5.25 9.82
N GLY A 166 -16.39 4.60 9.22
CA GLY A 166 -17.79 4.71 9.63
C GLY A 166 -18.45 6.06 9.33
N TYR A 167 -17.83 6.89 8.50
CA TYR A 167 -18.41 8.20 8.18
C TYR A 167 -19.83 8.06 7.65
N GLY A 168 -20.74 8.86 8.23
CA GLY A 168 -22.13 8.97 7.78
C GLY A 168 -22.67 10.35 8.08
N THR A 169 -23.58 10.82 7.24
CA THR A 169 -24.24 12.11 7.44
C THR A 169 -25.45 11.95 8.33
N HIS A 170 -25.75 12.98 9.12
CA HIS A 170 -26.98 13.05 9.91
C HIS A 170 -28.13 13.55 9.02
N THR A 171 -29.26 12.93 9.14
CA THR A 171 -30.48 13.32 8.44
C THR A 171 -31.36 14.19 9.33
#